data_576e7187c73910b384f4b053fbfee16f
#
_entry.id   576e7187c73910b384f4b053fbfee16f
#
_cell.length_a   1.000
_cell.length_b   1.000
_cell.length_c   1.000
_cell.angle_alpha   90.00
_cell.angle_beta   90.00
_cell.angle_gamma   90.00
#
_symmetry.space_group_name_H-M   'P 1'
#
loop_
_entity.id
_entity.type
_entity.pdbx_description
1 polymer ?
#
loop_
_entity_poly.entity_id
_entity_poly.type
_entity_poly.pdbx_seq_one_letter_code
_entity_poly.pdbx_strand_id
1 'polypeptide(L)'
;MSYKIAVLADIHGNHEALKSVLKHIDGTGDVEHIYCLGDLIGVGYQTNEVLDKLFSRNDISFVRGNHDQDVLSIIDGEKPNSKGEEREHHHWIASNLNPSFIPKLRSIPYTLRRQINGVSFLFLHYHMKKEPQFLPVNYDPSIDELEKLYHHEQSKVVCFGHHHVVHHFKNDHQLFINPGALGCSHNPTAQYATITVGDKGNINTSFFEVPYDPTDFLQGYEQLQVPARDFILTNFYGNQHIK
;
A
#
# COMPACT_ATOMS: atom_id res chain seq x y z
N MET A 1 8.81 6.46 -26.94
CA MET A 1 7.62 6.96 -26.20
C MET A 1 7.89 6.79 -24.70
N SER A 2 7.38 7.68 -23.85
CA SER A 2 7.48 7.52 -22.40
C SER A 2 6.43 6.51 -21.91
N TYR A 3 6.71 5.83 -20.79
CA TYR A 3 5.80 4.92 -20.13
C TYR A 3 5.56 5.42 -18.70
N LYS A 4 4.31 5.67 -18.32
CA LYS A 4 3.93 6.22 -17.04
C LYS A 4 3.19 5.18 -16.20
N ILE A 5 3.66 4.99 -14.98
CA ILE A 5 3.02 4.11 -13.99
C ILE A 5 2.54 4.91 -12.79
N ALA A 6 1.50 4.43 -12.12
CA ALA A 6 1.14 4.88 -10.78
C ALA A 6 1.60 3.85 -9.74
N VAL A 7 1.97 4.32 -8.57
CA VAL A 7 2.42 3.51 -7.44
C VAL A 7 1.57 3.89 -6.23
N LEU A 8 0.83 2.90 -5.71
CA LEU A 8 -0.03 2.99 -4.53
C LEU A 8 0.53 2.10 -3.43
N ALA A 9 0.36 2.48 -2.17
CA ALA A 9 0.71 1.66 -1.01
C ALA A 9 -0.28 1.88 0.13
N ASP A 10 -0.37 0.91 1.02
CA ASP A 10 -1.01 1.09 2.32
C ASP A 10 -2.46 1.61 2.17
N ILE A 11 -3.27 0.87 1.39
CA ILE A 11 -4.68 1.21 1.08
C ILE A 11 -5.56 0.97 2.30
N HIS A 12 -5.21 -0.06 3.07
CA HIS A 12 -5.78 -0.32 4.39
C HIS A 12 -7.32 -0.28 4.43
N GLY A 13 -7.98 -0.98 3.51
CA GLY A 13 -9.44 -1.11 3.54
C GLY A 13 -10.21 0.22 3.52
N ASN A 14 -9.62 1.30 3.00
CA ASN A 14 -10.27 2.60 2.83
C ASN A 14 -10.73 2.78 1.39
N HIS A 15 -11.96 2.36 1.13
CA HIS A 15 -12.56 2.41 -0.21
C HIS A 15 -12.80 3.84 -0.71
N GLU A 16 -13.15 4.77 0.18
CA GLU A 16 -13.42 6.16 -0.21
C GLU A 16 -12.14 6.85 -0.70
N ALA A 17 -11.03 6.66 0.01
CA ALA A 17 -9.73 7.13 -0.42
C ALA A 17 -9.31 6.49 -1.76
N LEU A 18 -9.42 5.16 -1.87
CA LEU A 18 -9.10 4.42 -3.09
C LEU A 18 -9.91 4.89 -4.29
N LYS A 19 -11.21 5.07 -4.13
CA LYS A 19 -12.11 5.57 -5.18
C LYS A 19 -11.68 6.92 -5.72
N SER A 20 -11.28 7.84 -4.82
CA SER A 20 -10.83 9.18 -5.18
C SER A 20 -9.50 9.14 -5.93
N VAL A 21 -8.54 8.33 -5.49
CA VAL A 21 -7.25 8.16 -6.17
C VAL A 21 -7.42 7.53 -7.54
N LEU A 22 -8.19 6.44 -7.67
CA LEU A 22 -8.42 5.80 -8.97
C LEU A 22 -9.13 6.74 -9.96
N LYS A 23 -10.11 7.52 -9.49
CA LYS A 23 -10.76 8.56 -10.31
C LYS A 23 -9.75 9.63 -10.79
N HIS A 24 -8.83 10.04 -9.92
CA HIS A 24 -7.79 11.01 -10.28
C HIS A 24 -6.84 10.42 -11.32
N ILE A 25 -6.36 9.19 -11.13
CA ILE A 25 -5.49 8.48 -12.09
C ILE A 25 -6.18 8.31 -13.44
N ASP A 26 -7.41 7.80 -13.46
CA ASP A 26 -8.19 7.59 -14.69
C ASP A 26 -8.45 8.92 -15.43
N GLY A 27 -8.60 10.02 -14.68
CA GLY A 27 -8.80 11.37 -15.24
C GLY A 27 -7.56 11.95 -15.92
N THR A 28 -6.34 11.45 -15.63
CA THR A 28 -5.13 11.90 -16.35
C THR A 28 -5.02 11.29 -17.74
N GLY A 29 -5.52 10.07 -17.92
CA GLY A 29 -5.56 9.34 -19.20
C GLY A 29 -4.19 8.93 -19.76
N ASP A 30 -3.11 9.03 -18.97
CA ASP A 30 -1.74 8.79 -19.41
C ASP A 30 -0.99 7.74 -18.54
N VAL A 31 -1.66 7.14 -17.54
CA VAL A 31 -1.11 6.06 -16.71
C VAL A 31 -1.38 4.72 -17.40
N GLU A 32 -0.32 4.00 -17.73
CA GLU A 32 -0.36 2.73 -18.45
C GLU A 32 -0.59 1.53 -17.51
N HIS A 33 -0.11 1.62 -16.27
CA HIS A 33 -0.19 0.54 -15.29
C HIS A 33 -0.10 1.06 -13.86
N ILE A 34 -0.75 0.37 -12.92
CA ILE A 34 -0.75 0.68 -11.49
C ILE A 34 -0.03 -0.45 -10.74
N TYR A 35 0.84 -0.10 -9.79
CA TYR A 35 1.48 -1.03 -8.86
C TYR A 35 1.03 -0.73 -7.44
N CYS A 36 0.36 -1.71 -6.80
CA CYS A 36 -0.02 -1.64 -5.39
C CYS A 36 1.00 -2.37 -4.53
N LEU A 37 1.62 -1.65 -3.61
CA LEU A 37 2.76 -2.12 -2.80
C LEU A 37 2.36 -2.82 -1.50
N GLY A 38 1.19 -3.43 -1.45
CA GLY A 38 0.72 -4.21 -0.30
C GLY A 38 -0.12 -3.40 0.69
N ASP A 39 -0.53 -4.07 1.74
CA ASP A 39 -1.47 -3.61 2.73
C ASP A 39 -2.75 -3.06 2.09
N LEU A 40 -3.35 -3.95 1.26
CA LEU A 40 -4.63 -3.68 0.61
C LEU A 40 -5.75 -3.63 1.65
N ILE A 41 -5.64 -4.47 2.68
CA ILE A 41 -6.58 -4.67 3.77
C ILE A 41 -5.90 -4.43 5.13
N GLY A 42 -6.64 -4.54 6.22
CA GLY A 42 -6.16 -4.16 7.55
C GLY A 42 -6.45 -2.70 7.87
N VAL A 43 -6.40 -2.30 9.13
CA VAL A 43 -6.74 -0.95 9.62
C VAL A 43 -8.18 -0.54 9.29
N GLY A 44 -8.50 -0.24 8.03
CA GLY A 44 -9.86 0.07 7.57
C GLY A 44 -10.74 -1.18 7.44
N TYR A 45 -12.04 -0.96 7.44
CA TYR A 45 -13.05 -2.02 7.47
C TYR A 45 -13.74 -2.30 6.12
N GLN A 46 -13.58 -1.44 5.12
CA GLN A 46 -14.18 -1.60 3.78
C GLN A 46 -13.35 -2.56 2.90
N THR A 47 -12.99 -3.70 3.50
CA THR A 47 -12.10 -4.70 2.90
C THR A 47 -12.64 -5.27 1.59
N ASN A 48 -13.93 -5.66 1.58
CA ASN A 48 -14.54 -6.29 0.41
C ASN A 48 -14.70 -5.30 -0.75
N GLU A 49 -15.06 -4.06 -0.45
CA GLU A 49 -15.22 -2.98 -1.43
C GLU A 49 -13.88 -2.62 -2.07
N VAL A 50 -12.81 -2.55 -1.27
CA VAL A 50 -11.44 -2.33 -1.77
C VAL A 50 -11.00 -3.45 -2.69
N LEU A 51 -11.17 -4.71 -2.26
CA LEU A 51 -10.75 -5.87 -3.06
C LEU A 51 -11.56 -6.01 -4.33
N ASP A 52 -12.87 -5.80 -4.29
CA ASP A 52 -13.72 -5.80 -5.48
C ASP A 52 -13.26 -4.77 -6.50
N LYS A 53 -13.02 -3.53 -6.02
CA LYS A 53 -12.56 -2.43 -6.87
C LYS A 53 -11.21 -2.69 -7.51
N LEU A 54 -10.25 -3.22 -6.74
CA LEU A 54 -8.90 -3.51 -7.22
C LEU A 54 -8.87 -4.72 -8.15
N PHE A 55 -9.58 -5.79 -7.78
CA PHE A 55 -9.52 -7.04 -8.50
C PHE A 55 -10.38 -7.08 -9.76
N SER A 56 -11.29 -6.11 -9.94
CA SER A 56 -12.03 -5.92 -11.19
C SER A 56 -11.22 -5.26 -12.30
N ARG A 57 -10.03 -4.69 -11.98
CA ARG A 57 -9.16 -4.03 -12.97
C ARG A 57 -8.09 -4.99 -13.49
N ASN A 58 -7.71 -4.81 -14.75
CA ASN A 58 -6.69 -5.61 -15.45
C ASN A 58 -5.34 -4.88 -15.56
N ASP A 59 -5.31 -3.60 -15.21
CA ASP A 59 -4.14 -2.72 -15.29
C ASP A 59 -3.41 -2.56 -13.96
N ILE A 60 -3.67 -3.44 -12.98
CA ILE A 60 -3.06 -3.38 -11.65
C ILE A 60 -2.23 -4.65 -11.37
N SER A 61 -1.03 -4.45 -10.85
CA SER A 61 -0.20 -5.50 -10.24
C SER A 61 -0.05 -5.25 -8.74
N PHE A 62 0.08 -6.33 -7.97
CA PHE A 62 0.08 -6.29 -6.51
C PHE A 62 1.33 -6.95 -5.94
N VAL A 63 1.81 -6.47 -4.80
CA VAL A 63 2.64 -7.22 -3.87
C VAL A 63 1.92 -7.34 -2.53
N ARG A 64 2.29 -8.34 -1.72
CA ARG A 64 1.65 -8.61 -0.44
C ARG A 64 2.29 -7.81 0.67
N GLY A 65 1.45 -7.15 1.50
CA GLY A 65 1.87 -6.48 2.72
C GLY A 65 1.77 -7.37 3.97
N ASN A 66 2.15 -6.83 5.12
CA ASN A 66 2.10 -7.54 6.38
C ASN A 66 0.66 -7.74 6.90
N HIS A 67 -0.22 -6.75 6.74
CA HIS A 67 -1.62 -6.88 7.13
C HIS A 67 -2.35 -7.89 6.23
N ASP A 68 -2.09 -7.89 4.92
CA ASP A 68 -2.61 -8.90 4.00
C ASP A 68 -2.19 -10.31 4.44
N GLN A 69 -0.91 -10.48 4.82
CA GLN A 69 -0.36 -11.75 5.27
C GLN A 69 -0.96 -12.19 6.62
N ASP A 70 -1.10 -11.29 7.58
CA ASP A 70 -1.62 -11.62 8.89
C ASP A 70 -3.09 -12.07 8.82
N VAL A 71 -3.92 -11.41 7.99
CA VAL A 71 -5.29 -11.84 7.73
C VAL A 71 -5.33 -13.22 7.06
N LEU A 72 -4.47 -13.47 6.08
CA LEU A 72 -4.36 -14.80 5.44
C LEU A 72 -3.92 -15.87 6.42
N SER A 73 -2.94 -15.59 7.29
CA SER A 73 -2.49 -16.54 8.33
C SER A 73 -3.65 -16.95 9.26
N ILE A 74 -4.49 -15.99 9.66
CA ILE A 74 -5.68 -16.27 10.47
C ILE A 74 -6.67 -17.20 9.72
N ILE A 75 -6.93 -16.90 8.45
CA ILE A 75 -7.82 -17.71 7.60
C ILE A 75 -7.29 -19.14 7.45
N ASP A 76 -5.98 -19.31 7.41
CA ASP A 76 -5.31 -20.61 7.28
C ASP A 76 -5.14 -21.35 8.62
N GLY A 77 -5.62 -20.76 9.73
CA GLY A 77 -5.49 -21.31 11.07
C GLY A 77 -4.07 -21.21 11.64
N GLU A 78 -3.23 -20.36 11.05
CA GLU A 78 -1.87 -20.07 11.49
C GLU A 78 -1.85 -18.89 12.45
N LYS A 79 -0.72 -18.76 13.18
CA LYS A 79 -0.54 -17.63 14.09
C LYS A 79 -0.04 -16.41 13.33
N PRO A 80 -0.79 -15.28 13.31
CA PRO A 80 -0.33 -14.04 12.71
C PRO A 80 0.83 -13.40 13.51
N ASN A 81 1.58 -12.50 12.88
CA ASN A 81 2.61 -11.70 13.54
C ASN A 81 2.02 -10.59 14.43
N SER A 82 0.84 -10.09 14.10
CA SER A 82 0.11 -9.08 14.87
C SER A 82 -0.20 -9.53 16.31
N LYS A 83 -0.41 -8.54 17.20
CA LYS A 83 -0.62 -8.76 18.64
C LYS A 83 -1.70 -7.82 19.18
N GLY A 84 -2.27 -8.20 20.35
CA GLY A 84 -3.24 -7.35 21.04
C GLY A 84 -4.40 -6.94 20.15
N GLU A 85 -4.81 -5.69 20.25
CA GLU A 85 -5.95 -5.12 19.51
C GLU A 85 -5.81 -5.22 17.98
N GLU A 86 -4.60 -5.08 17.45
CA GLU A 86 -4.34 -5.27 16.02
C GLU A 86 -4.72 -6.69 15.57
N ARG A 87 -4.39 -7.71 16.37
CA ARG A 87 -4.77 -9.09 16.07
C ARG A 87 -6.27 -9.30 16.15
N GLU A 88 -6.93 -8.70 17.12
CA GLU A 88 -8.40 -8.77 17.25
C GLU A 88 -9.06 -8.14 16.02
N HIS A 89 -8.54 -7.02 15.56
CA HIS A 89 -8.98 -6.39 14.32
C HIS A 89 -8.77 -7.28 13.10
N HIS A 90 -7.60 -7.93 12.97
CA HIS A 90 -7.34 -8.87 11.86
C HIS A 90 -8.29 -10.09 11.90
N HIS A 91 -8.61 -10.62 13.08
CA HIS A 91 -9.63 -11.67 13.21
C HIS A 91 -11.00 -11.20 12.75
N TRP A 92 -11.38 -9.97 13.09
CA TRP A 92 -12.63 -9.40 12.65
C TRP A 92 -12.68 -9.25 11.12
N ILE A 93 -11.59 -8.74 10.50
CA ILE A 93 -11.47 -8.65 9.04
C ILE A 93 -11.57 -10.04 8.41
N ALA A 94 -10.81 -11.01 8.90
CA ALA A 94 -10.84 -12.39 8.38
C ALA A 94 -12.25 -13.00 8.42
N SER A 95 -13.01 -12.71 9.49
CA SER A 95 -14.38 -13.20 9.68
C SER A 95 -15.41 -12.53 8.75
N ASN A 96 -15.13 -11.31 8.27
CA ASN A 96 -16.01 -10.53 7.39
C ASN A 96 -15.55 -10.52 5.93
N LEU A 97 -14.40 -11.13 5.63
CA LEU A 97 -13.87 -11.20 4.27
C LEU A 97 -14.71 -12.14 3.40
N ASN A 98 -15.13 -11.66 2.23
CA ASN A 98 -15.76 -12.51 1.23
C ASN A 98 -14.77 -13.60 0.76
N PRO A 99 -15.11 -14.90 0.96
CA PRO A 99 -14.20 -16.00 0.63
C PRO A 99 -13.76 -16.04 -0.84
N SER A 100 -14.52 -15.45 -1.75
CA SER A 100 -14.18 -15.41 -3.19
C SER A 100 -12.88 -14.65 -3.48
N PHE A 101 -12.45 -13.74 -2.60
CA PHE A 101 -11.20 -12.98 -2.76
C PHE A 101 -9.95 -13.73 -2.26
N ILE A 102 -10.13 -14.75 -1.40
CA ILE A 102 -9.01 -15.46 -0.76
C ILE A 102 -8.04 -16.09 -1.78
N PRO A 103 -8.48 -16.79 -2.85
CA PRO A 103 -7.54 -17.35 -3.82
C PRO A 103 -6.65 -16.31 -4.47
N LYS A 104 -7.21 -15.14 -4.81
CA LYS A 104 -6.46 -14.06 -5.43
C LYS A 104 -5.50 -13.40 -4.45
N LEU A 105 -5.93 -13.14 -3.20
CA LEU A 105 -5.04 -12.64 -2.14
C LEU A 105 -3.85 -13.58 -1.91
N ARG A 106 -4.08 -14.90 -1.84
CA ARG A 106 -3.02 -15.91 -1.71
C ARG A 106 -2.04 -15.94 -2.88
N SER A 107 -2.50 -15.58 -4.08
CA SER A 107 -1.65 -15.56 -5.28
C SER A 107 -0.75 -14.33 -5.37
N ILE A 108 -0.96 -13.31 -4.55
CA ILE A 108 -0.16 -12.08 -4.55
C ILE A 108 1.26 -12.39 -4.05
N PRO A 109 2.31 -12.10 -4.85
CA PRO A 109 3.70 -12.33 -4.43
C PRO A 109 4.18 -11.26 -3.45
N TYR A 110 5.27 -11.53 -2.72
CA TYR A 110 5.91 -10.52 -1.86
C TYR A 110 6.74 -9.50 -2.65
N THR A 111 7.20 -9.88 -3.85
CA THR A 111 8.03 -9.00 -4.69
C THR A 111 7.65 -9.13 -6.17
N LEU A 112 7.75 -8.02 -6.89
CA LEU A 112 7.67 -8.00 -8.35
C LEU A 112 8.90 -7.31 -8.94
N ARG A 113 9.48 -7.91 -9.98
CA ARG A 113 10.53 -7.28 -10.77
C ARG A 113 10.03 -7.01 -12.17
N ARG A 114 10.30 -5.82 -12.70
CA ARG A 114 9.85 -5.40 -14.03
C ARG A 114 10.95 -4.61 -14.74
N GLN A 115 10.93 -4.70 -16.06
CA GLN A 115 11.69 -3.81 -16.95
C GLN A 115 10.69 -2.86 -17.62
N ILE A 116 10.90 -1.56 -17.46
CA ILE A 116 10.04 -0.51 -18.04
C ILE A 116 10.97 0.44 -18.81
N ASN A 117 10.84 0.49 -20.13
CA ASN A 117 11.71 1.27 -21.02
C ASN A 117 13.22 1.10 -20.70
N GLY A 118 13.65 -0.14 -20.46
CA GLY A 118 15.05 -0.47 -20.16
C GLY A 118 15.50 -0.17 -18.72
N VAL A 119 14.61 0.36 -17.87
CA VAL A 119 14.88 0.60 -16.44
C VAL A 119 14.35 -0.56 -15.60
N SER A 120 15.19 -1.11 -14.72
CA SER A 120 14.84 -2.20 -13.82
C SER A 120 14.16 -1.67 -12.55
N PHE A 121 13.00 -2.25 -12.23
CA PHE A 121 12.19 -1.94 -11.06
C PHE A 121 12.07 -3.15 -10.13
N LEU A 122 12.14 -2.88 -8.82
CA LEU A 122 11.71 -3.76 -7.74
C LEU A 122 10.52 -3.12 -7.04
N PHE A 123 9.41 -3.85 -6.96
CA PHE A 123 8.23 -3.50 -6.18
C PHE A 123 8.09 -4.50 -5.04
N LEU A 124 7.96 -4.02 -3.81
CA LEU A 124 7.76 -4.82 -2.62
C LEU A 124 7.02 -3.99 -1.56
N HIS A 125 6.46 -4.68 -0.55
CA HIS A 125 5.88 -3.92 0.56
C HIS A 125 6.97 -3.32 1.44
N TYR A 126 7.87 -4.17 1.95
CA TYR A 126 9.10 -3.76 2.62
C TYR A 126 10.09 -4.93 2.71
N HIS A 127 11.28 -4.67 3.27
CA HIS A 127 12.31 -5.69 3.48
C HIS A 127 11.88 -6.69 4.56
N MET A 128 12.17 -7.97 4.33
CA MET A 128 11.89 -9.06 5.27
C MET A 128 13.20 -9.66 5.79
N LYS A 129 13.31 -9.84 7.12
CA LYS A 129 14.42 -10.62 7.72
C LYS A 129 14.36 -12.07 7.31
N LYS A 130 13.17 -12.62 7.33
CA LYS A 130 12.79 -13.97 6.94
C LYS A 130 11.32 -13.92 6.54
N GLU A 131 10.96 -14.53 5.45
CA GLU A 131 9.57 -14.62 5.00
C GLU A 131 8.71 -15.39 6.04
N PRO A 132 7.57 -14.85 6.48
CA PRO A 132 6.96 -13.56 6.12
C PRO A 132 7.20 -12.44 7.17
N GLN A 133 8.37 -12.29 7.75
CA GLN A 133 8.66 -11.32 8.81
C GLN A 133 9.25 -10.04 8.26
N PHE A 134 8.41 -9.03 8.08
CA PHE A 134 8.83 -7.69 7.69
C PHE A 134 9.66 -7.00 8.79
N LEU A 135 10.59 -6.13 8.37
CA LEU A 135 11.26 -5.22 9.30
C LEU A 135 10.24 -4.23 9.88
N PRO A 136 10.48 -3.70 11.09
CA PRO A 136 9.66 -2.63 11.65
C PRO A 136 9.64 -1.39 10.76
N VAL A 137 8.58 -0.60 10.88
CA VAL A 137 8.47 0.73 10.26
C VAL A 137 9.66 1.60 10.68
N ASN A 138 10.26 2.29 9.71
CA ASN A 138 11.25 3.34 9.93
C ASN A 138 10.75 4.63 9.26
N TYR A 139 10.30 5.59 10.05
CA TYR A 139 9.74 6.84 9.54
C TYR A 139 10.78 7.81 8.96
N ASP A 140 12.06 7.62 9.27
CA ASP A 140 13.16 8.48 8.82
C ASP A 140 14.39 7.64 8.44
N PRO A 141 14.28 6.78 7.40
CA PRO A 141 15.41 5.98 6.95
C PRO A 141 16.43 6.86 6.23
N SER A 142 17.70 6.61 6.47
CA SER A 142 18.75 7.19 5.65
C SER A 142 18.90 6.44 4.32
N ILE A 143 19.48 7.11 3.32
CA ILE A 143 19.78 6.48 2.03
C ILE A 143 20.76 5.31 2.20
N ASP A 144 21.72 5.42 3.13
CA ASP A 144 22.70 4.38 3.42
C ASP A 144 22.07 3.13 4.04
N GLU A 145 21.01 3.29 4.86
CA GLU A 145 20.26 2.17 5.41
C GLU A 145 19.48 1.45 4.30
N LEU A 146 18.81 2.17 3.43
CA LEU A 146 18.08 1.59 2.30
C LEU A 146 19.04 0.90 1.33
N GLU A 147 20.19 1.51 1.03
CA GLU A 147 21.21 0.91 0.18
C GLU A 147 21.73 -0.41 0.77
N LYS A 148 21.99 -0.48 2.08
CA LYS A 148 22.40 -1.73 2.76
C LYS A 148 21.34 -2.82 2.67
N LEU A 149 20.06 -2.48 2.76
CA LEU A 149 18.96 -3.44 2.66
C LEU A 149 18.85 -4.02 1.24
N TYR A 150 19.11 -3.20 0.22
CA TYR A 150 18.86 -3.53 -1.19
C TYR A 150 20.12 -3.59 -2.06
N HIS A 151 21.34 -3.60 -1.46
CA HIS A 151 22.59 -3.60 -2.23
C HIS A 151 22.78 -4.83 -3.14
N HIS A 152 22.15 -5.95 -2.81
CA HIS A 152 22.15 -7.15 -3.67
C HIS A 152 21.14 -7.07 -4.83
N GLU A 153 20.22 -6.11 -4.77
CA GLU A 153 19.22 -5.92 -5.80
C GLU A 153 19.80 -5.11 -6.96
N GLN A 154 19.73 -5.68 -8.16
CA GLN A 154 20.22 -5.00 -9.38
C GLN A 154 19.18 -4.02 -9.96
N SER A 155 18.12 -3.71 -9.22
CA SER A 155 17.07 -2.81 -9.67
C SER A 155 17.50 -1.37 -9.54
N LYS A 156 17.28 -0.57 -10.59
CA LYS A 156 17.56 0.87 -10.61
C LYS A 156 16.57 1.65 -9.77
N VAL A 157 15.32 1.18 -9.71
CA VAL A 157 14.25 1.79 -8.89
C VAL A 157 13.70 0.75 -7.93
N VAL A 158 13.64 1.09 -6.65
CA VAL A 158 13.01 0.30 -5.58
C VAL A 158 11.80 1.08 -5.07
N CYS A 159 10.60 0.53 -5.29
CA CYS A 159 9.35 1.07 -4.79
C CYS A 159 8.87 0.24 -3.61
N PHE A 160 8.62 0.88 -2.46
CA PHE A 160 8.21 0.22 -1.23
C PHE A 160 7.12 1.00 -0.49
N GLY A 161 6.33 0.34 0.37
CA GLY A 161 5.29 0.91 1.23
C GLY A 161 5.64 0.85 2.72
N HIS A 162 4.71 0.40 3.56
CA HIS A 162 4.89 0.07 4.99
C HIS A 162 5.15 1.25 5.93
N HIS A 163 5.86 2.27 5.49
CA HIS A 163 6.27 3.39 6.34
C HIS A 163 5.19 4.46 6.49
N HIS A 164 4.17 4.48 5.61
CA HIS A 164 3.11 5.49 5.55
C HIS A 164 3.60 6.93 5.32
N VAL A 165 4.87 7.11 5.00
CA VAL A 165 5.52 8.41 4.77
C VAL A 165 6.13 8.43 3.38
N VAL A 166 5.99 9.58 2.71
CA VAL A 166 6.61 9.78 1.40
C VAL A 166 8.13 9.78 1.52
N HIS A 167 8.78 8.87 0.79
CA HIS A 167 10.23 8.86 0.66
C HIS A 167 10.66 8.97 -0.80
N HIS A 168 11.67 9.78 -1.06
CA HIS A 168 12.29 9.94 -2.37
C HIS A 168 13.80 10.14 -2.19
N PHE A 169 14.53 9.03 -2.19
CA PHE A 169 15.98 9.05 -2.04
C PHE A 169 16.65 8.60 -3.33
N LYS A 170 17.72 9.27 -3.71
CA LYS A 170 18.46 8.96 -4.92
C LYS A 170 19.96 9.05 -4.67
N ASN A 171 20.69 8.02 -5.11
CA ASN A 171 22.14 8.06 -5.25
C ASN A 171 22.55 7.75 -6.71
N ASP A 172 23.83 7.54 -6.97
CA ASP A 172 24.33 7.26 -8.32
C ASP A 172 23.85 5.91 -8.88
N HIS A 173 23.44 5.00 -8.00
CA HIS A 173 23.10 3.62 -8.34
C HIS A 173 21.60 3.35 -8.38
N GLN A 174 20.85 3.83 -7.36
CA GLN A 174 19.47 3.47 -7.13
C GLN A 174 18.59 4.69 -6.79
N LEU A 175 17.30 4.55 -7.07
CA LEU A 175 16.24 5.45 -6.68
C LEU A 175 15.26 4.68 -5.78
N PHE A 176 15.01 5.17 -4.56
CA PHE A 176 14.09 4.60 -3.58
C PHE A 176 12.85 5.48 -3.48
N ILE A 177 11.68 4.88 -3.61
CA ILE A 177 10.40 5.59 -3.62
C ILE A 177 9.41 4.89 -2.69
N ASN A 178 8.87 5.65 -1.74
CA ASN A 178 7.66 5.30 -1.01
C ASN A 178 6.59 6.35 -1.34
N PRO A 179 5.42 5.98 -1.85
CA PRO A 179 4.40 6.96 -2.24
C PRO A 179 3.64 7.58 -1.05
N GLY A 180 3.91 7.15 0.20
CA GLY A 180 3.09 7.41 1.36
C GLY A 180 1.92 6.43 1.46
N ALA A 181 1.04 6.60 2.44
CA ALA A 181 -0.14 5.78 2.61
C ALA A 181 -1.34 6.35 1.86
N LEU A 182 -2.00 5.51 1.06
CA LEU A 182 -3.23 5.89 0.37
C LEU A 182 -4.41 5.97 1.35
N GLY A 183 -4.55 4.97 2.21
CA GLY A 183 -5.73 4.80 3.07
C GLY A 183 -5.64 5.41 4.45
N CYS A 184 -4.46 5.85 4.88
CA CYS A 184 -4.19 6.34 6.23
C CYS A 184 -3.55 7.73 6.19
N SER A 185 -4.21 8.72 6.79
CA SER A 185 -3.69 10.09 6.90
C SER A 185 -4.38 10.83 8.03
N HIS A 186 -3.66 11.73 8.69
CA HIS A 186 -4.25 12.67 9.67
C HIS A 186 -5.01 13.83 9.00
N ASN A 187 -4.97 13.91 7.69
CA ASN A 187 -5.71 14.84 6.84
C ASN A 187 -6.64 14.05 5.89
N PRO A 188 -7.73 14.65 5.39
CA PRO A 188 -8.63 13.99 4.45
C PRO A 188 -8.03 13.94 3.03
N THR A 189 -6.83 13.39 2.91
CA THR A 189 -6.09 13.23 1.66
C THR A 189 -5.53 11.83 1.53
N ALA A 190 -5.51 11.32 0.31
CA ALA A 190 -4.96 10.01 -0.07
C ALA A 190 -3.70 10.20 -0.91
N GLN A 191 -2.60 9.57 -0.52
CA GLN A 191 -1.31 9.74 -1.17
C GLN A 191 -1.06 8.67 -2.23
N TYR A 192 -0.40 9.06 -3.32
CA TYR A 192 0.15 8.16 -4.32
C TYR A 192 1.25 8.85 -5.13
N ALA A 193 2.02 8.08 -5.90
CA ALA A 193 3.05 8.61 -6.78
C ALA A 193 2.83 8.16 -8.24
N THR A 194 3.35 8.95 -9.19
CA THR A 194 3.56 8.48 -10.56
C THR A 194 5.03 8.49 -10.91
N ILE A 195 5.44 7.53 -11.75
CA ILE A 195 6.80 7.44 -12.27
C ILE A 195 6.70 7.35 -13.79
N THR A 196 7.32 8.31 -14.47
CA THR A 196 7.43 8.33 -15.92
C THR A 196 8.83 7.92 -16.33
N VAL A 197 8.94 6.89 -17.16
CA VAL A 197 10.19 6.42 -17.73
C VAL A 197 10.23 6.78 -19.21
N GLY A 198 11.14 7.66 -19.59
CA GLY A 198 11.35 8.04 -20.98
C GLY A 198 12.06 6.95 -21.78
N ASP A 199 12.03 7.06 -23.10
CA ASP A 199 12.67 6.13 -24.05
C ASP A 199 14.21 6.04 -23.94
N LYS A 200 14.84 7.01 -23.29
CA LYS A 200 16.28 7.00 -22.95
C LYS A 200 16.55 6.56 -21.50
N GLY A 201 15.55 6.03 -20.79
CA GLY A 201 15.69 5.59 -19.41
C GLY A 201 15.75 6.72 -18.36
N ASN A 202 15.45 7.97 -18.75
CA ASN A 202 15.28 9.05 -17.78
C ASN A 202 14.01 8.83 -16.96
N ILE A 203 14.12 9.06 -15.64
CA ILE A 203 13.04 8.82 -14.68
C ILE A 203 12.58 10.16 -14.12
N ASN A 204 11.27 10.37 -14.12
CA ASN A 204 10.63 11.50 -13.46
C ASN A 204 9.55 10.99 -12.50
N THR A 205 9.55 11.47 -11.26
CA THR A 205 8.62 11.07 -10.19
C THR A 205 7.79 12.28 -9.77
N SER A 206 6.48 12.07 -9.59
CA SER A 206 5.57 13.07 -9.02
C SER A 206 4.76 12.44 -7.90
N PHE A 207 4.56 13.18 -6.81
CA PHE A 207 3.76 12.78 -5.66
C PHE A 207 2.46 13.58 -5.62
N PHE A 208 1.39 12.93 -5.20
CA PHE A 208 0.05 13.51 -5.18
C PHE A 208 -0.62 13.27 -3.83
N GLU A 209 -1.37 14.26 -3.39
CA GLU A 209 -2.31 14.18 -2.27
C GLU A 209 -3.71 14.49 -2.83
N VAL A 210 -4.55 13.47 -2.91
CA VAL A 210 -5.90 13.57 -3.46
C VAL A 210 -6.90 13.75 -2.34
N PRO A 211 -7.65 14.85 -2.27
CA PRO A 211 -8.66 15.04 -1.26
C PRO A 211 -9.84 14.05 -1.46
N TYR A 212 -10.37 13.55 -0.35
CA TYR A 212 -11.59 12.74 -0.32
C TYR A 212 -12.44 13.08 0.91
N ASP A 213 -13.71 12.72 0.90
CA ASP A 213 -14.59 12.86 2.06
C ASP A 213 -14.48 11.60 2.93
N PRO A 214 -13.89 11.69 4.15
CA PRO A 214 -13.75 10.56 5.04
C PRO A 214 -14.97 10.36 5.97
N THR A 215 -16.01 11.19 5.91
CA THR A 215 -17.07 11.27 6.92
C THR A 215 -17.74 9.92 7.15
N ASP A 216 -18.31 9.32 6.11
CA ASP A 216 -19.01 8.04 6.24
C ASP A 216 -18.05 6.91 6.65
N PHE A 217 -16.84 6.94 6.12
CA PHE A 217 -15.82 5.95 6.46
C PHE A 217 -15.44 6.03 7.95
N LEU A 218 -15.19 7.21 8.49
CA LEU A 218 -14.82 7.37 9.89
C LEU A 218 -15.98 7.06 10.85
N GLN A 219 -17.20 7.44 10.50
CA GLN A 219 -18.41 7.12 11.28
C GLN A 219 -18.70 5.62 11.31
N GLY A 220 -18.38 4.90 10.25
CA GLY A 220 -18.57 3.46 10.14
C GLY A 220 -17.80 2.64 11.19
N TYR A 221 -16.69 3.13 11.71
CA TYR A 221 -15.95 2.44 12.80
C TYR A 221 -16.82 2.26 14.05
N GLU A 222 -17.57 3.31 14.43
CA GLU A 222 -18.46 3.24 15.58
C GLU A 222 -19.74 2.45 15.25
N GLN A 223 -20.32 2.68 14.08
CA GLN A 223 -21.56 2.02 13.67
C GLN A 223 -21.41 0.49 13.60
N LEU A 224 -20.25 0.03 13.11
CA LEU A 224 -19.92 -1.40 12.97
C LEU A 224 -19.22 -1.99 14.18
N GLN A 225 -18.96 -1.18 15.22
CA GLN A 225 -18.21 -1.59 16.40
C GLN A 225 -16.89 -2.29 16.04
N VAL A 226 -16.14 -1.66 15.11
CA VAL A 226 -14.88 -2.22 14.60
C VAL A 226 -13.88 -2.39 15.77
N PRO A 227 -13.28 -3.57 15.97
CA PRO A 227 -12.27 -3.78 17.01
C PRO A 227 -11.08 -2.83 16.84
N ALA A 228 -10.50 -2.38 17.95
CA ALA A 228 -9.38 -1.42 18.00
C ALA A 228 -9.70 -0.02 17.42
N ARG A 229 -10.97 0.34 17.22
CA ARG A 229 -11.34 1.60 16.56
C ARG A 229 -10.74 2.83 17.20
N ASP A 230 -10.69 2.92 18.54
CA ASP A 230 -10.16 4.10 19.24
C ASP A 230 -8.65 4.26 18.95
N PHE A 231 -7.92 3.15 18.98
CA PHE A 231 -6.51 3.12 18.58
C PHE A 231 -6.33 3.50 17.12
N ILE A 232 -7.13 2.93 16.22
CA ILE A 232 -7.05 3.16 14.77
C ILE A 232 -7.37 4.62 14.45
N LEU A 233 -8.48 5.15 14.95
CA LEU A 233 -8.92 6.53 14.68
C LEU A 233 -7.93 7.57 15.21
N THR A 234 -7.28 7.28 16.34
CA THR A 234 -6.26 8.17 16.91
C THR A 234 -4.96 8.13 16.12
N ASN A 235 -4.42 6.94 15.87
CA ASN A 235 -3.06 6.80 15.36
C ASN A 235 -2.97 6.89 13.83
N PHE A 236 -4.00 6.43 13.10
CA PHE A 236 -4.00 6.42 11.64
C PHE A 236 -4.79 7.57 11.01
N TYR A 237 -5.77 8.14 11.74
CA TYR A 237 -6.65 9.19 11.20
C TYR A 237 -6.64 10.50 12.02
N GLY A 238 -5.79 10.60 13.06
CA GLY A 238 -5.64 11.85 13.84
C GLY A 238 -6.94 12.39 14.44
N ASN A 239 -7.86 11.49 14.81
CA ASN A 239 -9.17 11.82 15.39
C ASN A 239 -10.02 12.78 14.53
N GLN A 240 -9.96 12.65 13.20
CA GLN A 240 -10.74 13.51 12.29
C GLN A 240 -12.25 13.41 12.51
N HIS A 241 -12.76 12.28 13.03
CA HIS A 241 -14.18 12.03 13.30
C HIS A 241 -14.78 12.91 14.41
N ILE A 242 -13.94 13.55 15.22
CA ILE A 242 -14.36 14.46 16.30
C ILE A 242 -14.01 15.93 16.04
N LYS A 243 -13.46 16.23 14.89
CA LYS A 243 -13.16 17.59 14.42
C LYS A 243 -14.30 18.10 13.56
#